data_b9b5df67ab92491d34e2fc5d95e6052b
#
_entry.id   b9b5df67ab92491d34e2fc5d95e6052b
#
_cell.length_a   1.000
_cell.length_b   1.000
_cell.length_c   1.000
_cell.angle_alpha   90.00
_cell.angle_beta   90.00
_cell.angle_gamma   90.00
#
_symmetry.space_group_name_H-M   'P 1'
#
loop_
_entity.id
_entity.type
_entity.pdbx_description
1 polymer ?
#
loop_
_entity_poly.entity_id
_entity_poly.type
_entity_poly.pdbx_seq_one_letter_code
_entity_poly.pdbx_strand_id
1 'polypeptide(L)'
;MYAQLAARWVGSGCFTHNISIMAHHRQAIDAFHSLGFGMINIDALRDFSPGPDLPHKIEVRRAGRRDLEVVMSLETKLKRHLASSPIFIPSLPNPEMQRSVEEQLLDSDQPIWIASHEGAPVGFIVTESTGRGPVLARSDGGILSLVGAFVEPDARSLRGRFGFT
;
A
#
# COMPACT_ATOMS: atom_id res chain seq x y z
N MET A 1 6.52 32.35 -6.05
CA MET A 1 7.63 31.50 -5.54
C MET A 1 7.64 30.13 -6.19
N TYR A 2 6.59 29.26 -6.07
CA TYR A 2 6.59 27.92 -6.69
C TYR A 2 6.84 27.95 -8.20
N ALA A 3 6.14 28.80 -8.97
CA ALA A 3 6.29 28.90 -10.42
C ALA A 3 7.75 29.18 -10.87
N GLN A 4 8.49 29.98 -10.10
CA GLN A 4 9.89 30.28 -10.41
C GLN A 4 10.80 29.07 -10.15
N LEU A 5 10.53 28.30 -9.08
CA LEU A 5 11.25 27.05 -8.79
C LEU A 5 10.91 25.97 -9.83
N ALA A 6 9.65 25.82 -10.16
CA ALA A 6 9.18 24.87 -11.18
C ALA A 6 9.85 25.13 -12.54
N ALA A 7 9.94 26.39 -12.97
CA ALA A 7 10.63 26.74 -14.21
C ALA A 7 12.10 26.33 -14.21
N ARG A 8 12.80 26.47 -13.07
CA ARG A 8 14.19 26.01 -12.94
C ARG A 8 14.30 24.50 -12.99
N TRP A 9 13.44 23.79 -12.29
CA TRP A 9 13.44 22.32 -12.28
C TRP A 9 13.13 21.74 -13.67
N VAL A 10 12.15 22.30 -14.37
CA VAL A 10 11.85 21.94 -15.75
C VAL A 10 13.05 22.19 -16.67
N GLY A 11 13.71 23.35 -16.52
CA GLY A 11 14.94 23.66 -17.26
C GLY A 11 16.10 22.71 -16.97
N SER A 12 16.07 22.02 -15.82
CA SER A 12 17.04 20.99 -15.43
C SER A 12 16.58 19.57 -15.76
N GLY A 13 15.46 19.39 -16.48
CA GLY A 13 14.94 18.08 -16.87
C GLY A 13 14.02 17.40 -15.83
N CYS A 14 13.64 18.08 -14.75
CA CYS A 14 12.73 17.56 -13.73
C CYS A 14 11.28 17.94 -14.09
N PHE A 15 10.57 17.03 -14.75
CA PHE A 15 9.21 17.27 -15.24
C PHE A 15 8.11 16.82 -14.28
N THR A 16 8.46 16.05 -13.24
CA THR A 16 7.51 15.60 -12.21
C THR A 16 7.91 16.19 -10.87
N HIS A 17 6.97 16.89 -10.24
CA HIS A 17 7.19 17.50 -8.93
C HIS A 17 6.30 16.84 -7.90
N ASN A 18 6.89 16.26 -6.87
CA ASN A 18 6.20 15.65 -5.75
C ASN A 18 6.42 16.49 -4.49
N ILE A 19 5.40 16.55 -3.65
CA ILE A 19 5.46 17.21 -2.35
C ILE A 19 4.75 16.38 -1.30
N SER A 20 5.30 16.33 -0.10
CA SER A 20 4.66 15.74 1.06
C SER A 20 4.14 16.85 1.97
N ILE A 21 2.88 16.78 2.34
CA ILE A 21 2.21 17.77 3.19
C ILE A 21 1.53 17.02 4.33
N MET A 22 1.68 17.55 5.54
CA MET A 22 0.97 16.99 6.70
C MET A 22 -0.53 17.13 6.51
N ALA A 23 -1.28 16.04 6.70
CA ALA A 23 -2.72 15.97 6.39
C ALA A 23 -3.59 16.99 7.15
N HIS A 24 -3.12 17.52 8.27
CA HIS A 24 -3.81 18.57 9.02
C HIS A 24 -3.58 19.99 8.47
N HIS A 25 -2.61 20.19 7.58
CA HIS A 25 -2.31 21.47 6.95
C HIS A 25 -3.23 21.76 5.75
N ARG A 26 -4.54 21.94 6.01
CA ARG A 26 -5.56 22.15 4.97
C ARG A 26 -5.21 23.29 4.02
N GLN A 27 -4.79 24.45 4.55
CA GLN A 27 -4.43 25.59 3.71
C GLN A 27 -3.28 25.30 2.73
N ALA A 28 -2.28 24.52 3.14
CA ALA A 28 -1.22 24.12 2.23
C ALA A 28 -1.72 23.16 1.16
N ILE A 29 -2.58 22.20 1.53
CA ILE A 29 -3.21 21.26 0.59
C ILE A 29 -3.99 22.05 -0.47
N ASP A 30 -4.85 22.97 -0.05
CA ASP A 30 -5.68 23.80 -0.94
C ASP A 30 -4.82 24.68 -1.87
N ALA A 31 -3.73 25.24 -1.34
CA ALA A 31 -2.79 26.04 -2.13
C ALA A 31 -2.12 25.19 -3.23
N PHE A 32 -1.68 23.97 -2.91
CA PHE A 32 -1.07 23.10 -3.92
C PHE A 32 -2.09 22.54 -4.91
N HIS A 33 -3.31 22.24 -4.49
CA HIS A 33 -4.39 21.91 -5.42
C HIS A 33 -4.66 23.05 -6.41
N SER A 34 -4.66 24.31 -5.93
CA SER A 34 -4.82 25.50 -6.80
C SER A 34 -3.67 25.68 -7.79
N LEU A 35 -2.51 25.09 -7.53
CA LEU A 35 -1.35 25.04 -8.43
C LEU A 35 -1.38 23.84 -9.39
N GLY A 36 -2.44 23.02 -9.36
CA GLY A 36 -2.62 21.88 -10.25
C GLY A 36 -2.06 20.55 -9.72
N PHE A 37 -1.66 20.49 -8.43
CA PHE A 37 -1.26 19.21 -7.83
C PHE A 37 -2.49 18.34 -7.56
N GLY A 38 -2.39 17.06 -7.91
CA GLY A 38 -3.33 16.02 -7.50
C GLY A 38 -2.77 15.23 -6.33
N MET A 39 -3.63 14.69 -5.49
CA MET A 39 -3.25 13.76 -4.43
C MET A 39 -2.93 12.38 -5.03
N ILE A 40 -1.74 11.85 -4.75
CA ILE A 40 -1.28 10.56 -5.26
C ILE A 40 -1.50 9.47 -4.21
N ASN A 41 -1.08 9.72 -2.98
CA ASN A 41 -1.25 8.79 -1.86
C ASN A 41 -1.38 9.53 -0.54
N ILE A 42 -1.83 8.80 0.46
CA ILE A 42 -1.87 9.25 1.86
C ILE A 42 -1.15 8.20 2.69
N ASP A 43 -0.10 8.61 3.40
CA ASP A 43 0.57 7.77 4.38
C ASP A 43 -0.07 8.00 5.75
N ALA A 44 -0.37 6.91 6.45
CA ALA A 44 -0.94 6.94 7.78
C ALA A 44 -0.02 6.21 8.77
N LEU A 45 0.06 6.74 9.97
CA LEU A 45 0.77 6.11 11.07
C LEU A 45 -0.22 5.61 12.12
N ARG A 46 0.06 4.44 12.66
CA ARG A 46 -0.64 3.88 13.80
C ARG A 46 0.38 3.41 14.82
N ASP A 47 0.08 3.58 16.10
CA ASP A 47 0.82 2.93 17.17
C ASP A 47 0.49 1.43 17.26
N PHE A 48 1.22 0.70 18.10
CA PHE A 48 1.01 -0.73 18.33
C PHE A 48 -0.08 -1.02 19.38
N SER A 49 -1.01 -0.10 19.60
CA SER A 49 -2.18 -0.40 20.43
C SER A 49 -2.90 -1.63 19.89
N PRO A 50 -3.43 -2.51 20.76
CA PRO A 50 -4.17 -3.67 20.33
C PRO A 50 -5.28 -3.30 19.35
N GLY A 51 -5.34 -4.01 18.24
CA GLY A 51 -6.43 -3.88 17.29
C GLY A 51 -7.68 -4.61 17.80
N PRO A 52 -8.81 -4.42 17.13
CA PRO A 52 -9.98 -5.26 17.38
C PRO A 52 -9.65 -6.72 17.08
N ASP A 53 -10.26 -7.63 17.82
CA ASP A 53 -10.12 -9.06 17.56
C ASP A 53 -10.51 -9.40 16.13
N LEU A 54 -9.75 -10.30 15.53
CA LEU A 54 -10.11 -10.81 14.21
C LEU A 54 -11.34 -11.72 14.35
N PRO A 55 -12.25 -11.71 13.36
CA PRO A 55 -13.31 -12.70 13.30
C PRO A 55 -12.74 -14.13 13.41
N HIS A 56 -13.34 -15.00 14.19
CA HIS A 56 -12.84 -16.35 14.48
C HIS A 56 -12.56 -17.24 13.25
N LYS A 57 -13.05 -16.84 12.08
CA LYS A 57 -12.88 -17.57 10.82
C LYS A 57 -11.75 -17.02 9.93
N ILE A 58 -11.06 -15.96 10.37
CA ILE A 58 -9.94 -15.37 9.63
C ILE A 58 -8.64 -15.90 10.22
N GLU A 59 -7.89 -16.59 9.38
CA GLU A 59 -6.54 -17.05 9.69
C GLU A 59 -5.53 -16.17 8.93
N VAL A 60 -4.47 -15.74 9.63
CA VAL A 60 -3.38 -14.98 9.02
C VAL A 60 -2.09 -15.75 9.21
N ARG A 61 -1.39 -15.99 8.12
CA ARG A 61 -0.09 -16.68 8.17
C ARG A 61 0.91 -16.06 7.21
N ARG A 62 2.19 -16.26 7.47
CA ARG A 62 3.24 -15.89 6.52
C ARG A 62 3.14 -16.79 5.28
N ALA A 63 3.27 -16.19 4.10
CA ALA A 63 3.39 -16.90 2.85
C ALA A 63 4.78 -17.55 2.71
N GLY A 64 4.85 -18.66 2.03
CA GLY A 64 6.08 -19.35 1.70
C GLY A 64 6.10 -19.77 0.22
N ARG A 65 7.16 -20.45 -0.21
CA ARG A 65 7.34 -20.87 -1.62
C ARG A 65 6.13 -21.59 -2.22
N ARG A 66 5.40 -22.36 -1.43
CA ARG A 66 4.21 -23.12 -1.90
C ARG A 66 3.01 -22.24 -2.21
N ASP A 67 3.06 -20.98 -1.78
CA ASP A 67 1.97 -20.02 -1.95
C ASP A 67 2.12 -19.16 -3.20
N LEU A 68 3.12 -19.43 -4.06
CA LEU A 68 3.41 -18.62 -5.24
C LEU A 68 2.17 -18.38 -6.10
N GLU A 69 1.43 -19.43 -6.45
CA GLU A 69 0.23 -19.32 -7.29
C GLU A 69 -0.86 -18.47 -6.62
N VAL A 70 -1.04 -18.64 -5.31
CA VAL A 70 -2.01 -17.87 -4.53
C VAL A 70 -1.64 -16.39 -4.52
N VAL A 71 -0.39 -16.06 -4.23
CA VAL A 71 0.10 -14.68 -4.22
C VAL A 71 0.00 -14.06 -5.61
N MET A 72 0.42 -14.78 -6.66
CA MET A 72 0.31 -14.33 -8.05
C MET A 72 -1.14 -14.02 -8.45
N SER A 73 -2.08 -14.86 -8.03
CA SER A 73 -3.51 -14.64 -8.28
C SER A 73 -4.00 -13.35 -7.59
N LEU A 74 -3.68 -13.18 -6.31
CA LEU A 74 -4.08 -12.00 -5.53
C LEU A 74 -3.41 -10.72 -6.03
N GLU A 75 -2.14 -10.76 -6.41
CA GLU A 75 -1.42 -9.65 -7.05
C GLU A 75 -2.06 -9.24 -8.38
N THR A 76 -2.46 -10.20 -9.18
CA THR A 76 -3.15 -9.92 -10.46
C THR A 76 -4.48 -9.19 -10.21
N LYS A 77 -5.22 -9.60 -9.17
CA LYS A 77 -6.47 -8.96 -8.77
C LYS A 77 -6.24 -7.56 -8.22
N LEU A 78 -5.18 -7.35 -7.41
CA LEU A 78 -4.76 -6.03 -6.96
C LEU A 78 -4.50 -5.10 -8.15
N LYS A 79 -3.70 -5.53 -9.13
CA LYS A 79 -3.38 -4.74 -10.32
C LYS A 79 -4.63 -4.36 -11.11
N ARG A 80 -5.56 -5.28 -11.29
CA ARG A 80 -6.86 -4.98 -11.94
C ARG A 80 -7.67 -3.96 -11.14
N HIS A 81 -7.69 -4.11 -9.82
CA HIS A 81 -8.40 -3.18 -8.95
C HIS A 81 -7.80 -1.76 -9.03
N LEU A 82 -6.47 -1.64 -9.00
CA LEU A 82 -5.78 -0.36 -9.15
C LEU A 82 -6.00 0.27 -10.54
N ALA A 83 -6.01 -0.54 -11.59
CA ALA A 83 -6.28 -0.07 -12.94
C ALA A 83 -7.72 0.45 -13.12
N SER A 84 -8.69 -0.07 -12.35
CA SER A 84 -10.07 0.41 -12.34
C SER A 84 -10.31 1.62 -11.43
N SER A 85 -9.30 2.00 -10.66
CA SER A 85 -9.36 3.17 -9.77
C SER A 85 -9.42 4.48 -10.58
N PRO A 86 -10.08 5.54 -10.08
CA PRO A 86 -10.05 6.85 -10.71
C PRO A 86 -8.64 7.45 -10.89
N ILE A 87 -7.66 6.94 -10.19
CA ILE A 87 -6.25 7.33 -10.34
C ILE A 87 -5.65 6.72 -11.62
N PHE A 88 -6.30 5.70 -12.20
CA PHE A 88 -5.87 5.02 -13.43
C PHE A 88 -4.39 4.62 -13.41
N ILE A 89 -3.93 4.00 -12.33
CA ILE A 89 -2.58 3.46 -12.26
C ILE A 89 -2.46 2.37 -13.34
N PRO A 90 -1.65 2.58 -14.38
CA PRO A 90 -1.57 1.63 -15.47
C PRO A 90 -0.97 0.31 -14.94
N SER A 91 -1.72 -0.77 -15.14
CA SER A 91 -1.20 -2.11 -14.90
C SER A 91 -0.45 -2.57 -16.15
N LEU A 92 0.81 -2.18 -16.26
CA LEU A 92 1.66 -2.66 -17.34
C LEU A 92 1.93 -4.16 -17.14
N PRO A 93 1.91 -4.96 -18.22
CA PRO A 93 2.38 -6.33 -18.15
C PRO A 93 3.81 -6.36 -17.59
N ASN A 94 4.01 -7.11 -16.52
CA ASN A 94 5.34 -7.32 -15.97
C ASN A 94 5.73 -8.78 -16.22
N PRO A 95 6.53 -9.08 -17.25
CA PRO A 95 6.96 -10.44 -17.56
C PRO A 95 7.81 -11.06 -16.44
N GLU A 96 8.40 -10.25 -15.57
CA GLU A 96 9.20 -10.72 -14.44
C GLU A 96 8.39 -10.81 -13.12
N MET A 97 7.07 -10.63 -13.17
CA MET A 97 6.25 -10.61 -11.96
C MET A 97 6.39 -11.90 -11.15
N GLN A 98 6.40 -13.04 -11.82
CA GLN A 98 6.55 -14.32 -11.14
C GLN A 98 7.89 -14.40 -10.40
N ARG A 99 8.97 -14.05 -11.07
CA ARG A 99 10.32 -14.03 -10.48
C ARG A 99 10.39 -13.07 -9.29
N SER A 100 9.81 -11.88 -9.44
CA SER A 100 9.77 -10.89 -8.35
C SER A 100 9.02 -11.43 -7.13
N VAL A 101 7.88 -12.11 -7.33
CA VAL A 101 7.13 -12.73 -6.23
C VAL A 101 7.90 -13.91 -5.63
N GLU A 102 8.57 -14.74 -6.45
CA GLU A 102 9.41 -15.84 -5.96
C GLU A 102 10.55 -15.32 -5.07
N GLU A 103 11.24 -14.26 -5.50
CA GLU A 103 12.29 -13.61 -4.73
C GLU A 103 11.74 -13.04 -3.41
N GLN A 104 10.59 -12.37 -3.45
CA GLN A 104 9.95 -11.77 -2.29
C GLN A 104 9.46 -12.82 -1.28
N LEU A 105 8.97 -13.98 -1.74
CA LEU A 105 8.57 -15.08 -0.85
C LEU A 105 9.74 -15.65 -0.02
N LEU A 106 10.96 -15.37 -0.44
CA LEU A 106 12.20 -15.77 0.24
C LEU A 106 12.77 -14.65 1.12
N ASP A 107 12.33 -13.42 0.90
CA ASP A 107 12.84 -12.26 1.61
C ASP A 107 12.30 -12.24 3.03
N SER A 108 13.21 -12.17 4.02
CA SER A 108 12.85 -12.03 5.43
C SER A 108 12.44 -10.61 5.79
N ASP A 109 12.91 -9.62 5.06
CA ASP A 109 12.74 -8.21 5.37
C ASP A 109 11.44 -7.65 4.78
N GLN A 110 10.89 -8.36 3.77
CA GLN A 110 9.61 -8.02 3.14
C GLN A 110 8.63 -9.21 3.16
N PRO A 111 8.24 -9.72 4.31
CA PRO A 111 7.34 -10.86 4.39
C PRO A 111 5.95 -10.55 3.82
N ILE A 112 5.43 -11.53 3.10
CA ILE A 112 4.05 -11.55 2.62
C ILE A 112 3.21 -12.33 3.63
N TRP A 113 2.07 -11.78 4.03
CA TRP A 113 1.09 -12.40 4.91
C TRP A 113 -0.18 -12.68 4.13
N ILE A 114 -0.69 -13.90 4.16
CA ILE A 114 -1.95 -14.29 3.53
C ILE A 114 -3.02 -14.38 4.61
N ALA A 115 -4.15 -13.74 4.33
CA ALA A 115 -5.37 -13.91 5.11
C ALA A 115 -6.27 -14.92 4.40
N SER A 116 -6.78 -15.90 5.16
CA SER A 116 -7.74 -16.91 4.68
C SER A 116 -9.01 -16.84 5.50
N HIS A 117 -10.16 -17.04 4.84
CA HIS A 117 -11.45 -17.19 5.46
C HIS A 117 -11.99 -18.58 5.14
N GLU A 118 -12.27 -19.36 6.19
CA GLU A 118 -12.72 -20.76 6.04
C GLU A 118 -11.79 -21.60 5.12
N GLY A 119 -10.48 -21.36 5.22
CA GLY A 119 -9.46 -22.05 4.43
C GLY A 119 -9.22 -21.48 3.03
N ALA A 120 -10.06 -20.57 2.53
CA ALA A 120 -9.88 -19.93 1.23
C ALA A 120 -9.06 -18.63 1.38
N PRO A 121 -7.99 -18.41 0.58
CA PRO A 121 -7.25 -17.16 0.58
C PRO A 121 -8.13 -15.99 0.12
N VAL A 122 -8.25 -14.97 0.95
CA VAL A 122 -9.10 -13.80 0.70
C VAL A 122 -8.34 -12.49 0.61
N GLY A 123 -7.05 -12.49 0.89
CA GLY A 123 -6.24 -11.30 0.79
C GLY A 123 -4.80 -11.53 1.19
N PHE A 124 -3.98 -10.51 0.98
CA PHE A 124 -2.60 -10.49 1.41
C PHE A 124 -2.17 -9.09 1.87
N ILE A 125 -1.11 -9.05 2.66
CA ILE A 125 -0.40 -7.83 3.05
C ILE A 125 1.09 -8.09 2.90
N VAL A 126 1.81 -7.11 2.36
CA VAL A 126 3.27 -7.07 2.35
C VAL A 126 3.71 -6.07 3.40
N THR A 127 4.62 -6.49 4.26
CA THR A 127 5.22 -5.63 5.28
C THR A 127 6.71 -5.48 5.06
N GLU A 128 7.27 -4.34 5.46
CA GLU A 128 8.70 -4.04 5.37
C GLU A 128 9.17 -3.45 6.69
N SER A 129 10.32 -3.94 7.21
CA SER A 129 10.90 -3.47 8.47
C SER A 129 11.67 -2.15 8.35
N THR A 130 11.94 -1.70 7.14
CA THR A 130 12.62 -0.43 6.87
C THR A 130 11.61 0.64 6.50
N GLY A 131 11.47 1.66 7.32
CA GLY A 131 10.56 2.78 7.04
C GLY A 131 11.00 3.55 5.78
N ARG A 132 10.45 3.18 4.64
CA ARG A 132 10.51 3.94 3.39
C ARG A 132 9.30 4.84 3.29
N GLY A 133 9.33 5.98 3.89
CA GLY A 133 8.25 6.93 3.75
C GLY A 133 8.78 8.36 3.90
N PRO A 134 8.06 9.35 3.38
CA PRO A 134 8.39 10.76 3.60
C PRO A 134 8.18 11.17 5.06
N VAL A 135 7.57 10.33 5.87
CA VAL A 135 7.37 10.57 7.30
C VAL A 135 8.58 10.02 8.04
N LEU A 136 9.36 10.93 8.61
CA LEU A 136 10.43 10.61 9.54
C LEU A 136 9.83 10.16 10.88
N ALA A 137 9.36 8.91 10.91
CA ALA A 137 9.10 8.26 12.17
C ALA A 137 10.44 7.87 12.79
N ARG A 138 10.58 8.04 14.11
CA ARG A 138 11.82 7.65 14.80
C ARG A 138 12.03 6.15 14.67
N SER A 139 13.21 5.75 14.21
CA SER A 139 13.56 4.35 13.91
C SER A 139 14.06 3.54 15.11
N ASP A 140 14.07 4.13 16.30
CA ASP A 140 14.59 3.53 17.53
C ASP A 140 13.65 2.49 18.18
N GLY A 141 12.48 2.28 17.63
CA GLY A 141 11.44 1.42 18.20
C GLY A 141 10.78 0.40 17.27
N GLY A 142 11.39 0.11 16.12
CA GLY A 142 10.81 -0.83 15.15
C GLY A 142 9.62 -0.25 14.40
N ILE A 143 9.86 0.18 13.16
CA ILE A 143 8.81 0.63 12.24
C ILE A 143 8.49 -0.53 11.32
N LEU A 144 7.20 -0.81 11.16
CA LEU A 144 6.70 -1.72 10.15
C LEU A 144 5.89 -0.92 9.12
N SER A 145 6.33 -0.94 7.87
CA SER A 145 5.59 -0.33 6.77
C SER A 145 4.71 -1.36 6.08
N LEU A 146 3.47 -0.98 5.75
CA LEU A 146 2.61 -1.74 4.85
C LEU A 146 2.86 -1.22 3.44
N VAL A 147 3.49 -2.03 2.60
CA VAL A 147 3.92 -1.61 1.25
C VAL A 147 3.02 -2.14 0.15
N GLY A 148 2.16 -3.11 0.47
CA GLY A 148 1.15 -3.64 -0.44
C GLY A 148 0.05 -4.34 0.34
N ALA A 149 -1.18 -4.20 -0.10
CA ALA A 149 -2.32 -4.91 0.49
C ALA A 149 -3.43 -5.10 -0.53
N PHE A 150 -4.07 -6.23 -0.48
CA PHE A 150 -5.30 -6.52 -1.22
C PHE A 150 -6.21 -7.40 -0.40
N VAL A 151 -7.50 -7.11 -0.46
CA VAL A 151 -8.57 -7.97 0.08
C VAL A 151 -9.65 -8.13 -0.98
N GLU A 152 -10.07 -9.35 -1.22
CA GLU A 152 -11.17 -9.67 -2.12
C GLU A 152 -12.41 -8.83 -1.80
N PRO A 153 -13.12 -8.29 -2.81
CA PRO A 153 -14.28 -7.42 -2.59
C PRO A 153 -15.32 -8.04 -1.66
N ASP A 154 -15.62 -9.32 -1.86
CA ASP A 154 -16.62 -10.05 -1.06
C ASP A 154 -16.17 -10.25 0.40
N ALA A 155 -14.87 -10.30 0.64
CA ALA A 155 -14.30 -10.43 1.97
C ALA A 155 -14.21 -9.09 2.73
N ARG A 156 -14.24 -7.96 2.04
CA ARG A 156 -14.23 -6.63 2.67
C ARG A 156 -15.45 -6.38 3.55
N SER A 157 -16.58 -6.98 3.22
CA SER A 157 -17.85 -6.86 3.95
C SER A 157 -17.95 -7.76 5.19
N LEU A 158 -16.97 -8.67 5.41
CA LEU A 158 -16.96 -9.54 6.58
C LEU A 158 -16.90 -8.75 7.89
N ARG A 159 -16.35 -7.54 7.90
CA ARG A 159 -16.42 -6.61 9.04
C ARG A 159 -17.84 -6.09 9.32
N GLY A 160 -18.64 -5.84 8.30
CA GLY A 160 -20.01 -5.28 8.44
C GLY A 160 -21.05 -6.28 8.94
N ARG A 161 -20.79 -7.59 8.83
CA ARG A 161 -21.68 -8.64 9.34
C ARG A 161 -21.51 -8.91 10.85
N PHE A 162 -20.47 -8.35 11.47
CA PHE A 162 -20.15 -8.57 12.89
C PHE A 162 -20.23 -7.27 13.71
N GLY A 163 -21.26 -6.47 13.46
CA GLY A 163 -21.80 -5.49 14.40
C GLY A 163 -20.77 -4.61 15.11
N PHE A 164 -20.16 -3.68 14.36
CA PHE A 164 -19.58 -2.50 14.98
C PHE A 164 -20.53 -1.33 14.69
N THR A 165 -21.36 -1.01 15.70
CA THR A 165 -22.04 0.27 15.81
C THR A 165 -21.04 1.36 16.21
#